data_bf5f43bb02afe598e37b7740603d7751
#
_entry.id   bf5f43bb02afe598e37b7740603d7751
#
_cell.length_a   1.000
_cell.length_b   1.000
_cell.length_c   1.000
_cell.angle_alpha   90.00
_cell.angle_beta   90.00
_cell.angle_gamma   90.00
#
_symmetry.space_group_name_H-M   'P 1'
#
loop_
_entity.id
_entity.type
_entity.pdbx_description
1 polymer ?
#
loop_
_entity_poly.entity_id
_entity_poly.type
_entity_poly.pdbx_seq_one_letter_code
_entity_poly.pdbx_strand_id
1 'polypeptide(L)'
;MGTVLRKNEAGTAHAVLSASASSRWLHCPPSLRAGEHIINVPSQWADEGTRAHELCAQALAKDWGKEITPLKQADSEYDEEMKQSAVCYAAFVKEQAGSCDCDVFIEHRVDYSNAIGVPDSFGTADCILLEKGTGIAHIIDFKYGFQRVEVIKNTQLMLYAAGVYSEFGKQYGIKEFRLSIFQPRIANANTWRITAERLTSVCEKAFRPAAQQAVNGGGEFRAGEWCRFCPVRAICRKNAERLMTDPRIVPPPMLTDKEIVALLRIADDISSWLSDVEAYALESAKAGHVWEGFKIGHAKGRRIFTSEPAVAEVLRNAGIEPYAEQKPKLRGISDLEKELGKKKFAELLGSLTVMKEGIEKLVAEGE
;
A
#
# COMPACT_ATOMS: atom_id res chain seq x y z
N MET A 1 0.30 -18.18 27.96
CA MET A 1 -0.02 -16.75 27.95
C MET A 1 -0.94 -16.51 26.76
N GLY A 2 -2.18 -16.10 27.02
CA GLY A 2 -3.16 -15.86 25.94
C GLY A 2 -2.72 -14.70 25.05
N THR A 3 -2.76 -14.92 23.75
CA THR A 3 -2.49 -13.87 22.75
C THR A 3 -3.62 -12.86 22.84
N VAL A 4 -3.33 -11.65 23.33
CA VAL A 4 -4.32 -10.56 23.36
C VAL A 4 -4.44 -10.03 21.94
N LEU A 5 -5.63 -10.16 21.34
CA LEU A 5 -5.96 -9.53 20.07
C LEU A 5 -5.72 -8.02 20.18
N ARG A 6 -4.94 -7.47 19.27
CA ARG A 6 -4.81 -6.03 19.15
C ARG A 6 -6.12 -5.48 18.58
N LYS A 7 -6.68 -4.50 19.25
CA LYS A 7 -7.81 -3.72 18.76
C LYS A 7 -7.29 -2.36 18.33
N ASN A 8 -7.76 -1.86 17.19
CA ASN A 8 -7.59 -0.45 16.85
C ASN A 8 -8.48 0.42 17.75
N GLU A 9 -8.35 1.74 17.68
CA GLU A 9 -9.18 2.70 18.41
C GLU A 9 -10.69 2.51 18.14
N ALA A 10 -11.06 1.92 16.97
CA ALA A 10 -12.43 1.58 16.61
C ALA A 10 -12.89 0.19 17.15
N GLY A 11 -12.05 -0.49 17.97
CA GLY A 11 -12.40 -1.79 18.56
C GLY A 11 -12.34 -3.00 17.61
N THR A 12 -11.85 -2.82 16.38
CA THR A 12 -11.75 -3.89 15.37
C THR A 12 -10.56 -4.80 15.69
N ALA A 13 -10.77 -6.11 15.73
CA ALA A 13 -9.71 -7.08 15.95
C ALA A 13 -8.77 -7.16 14.74
N HIS A 14 -7.47 -7.04 14.96
CA HIS A 14 -6.47 -7.30 13.95
C HIS A 14 -6.02 -8.76 14.00
N ALA A 15 -5.84 -9.37 12.83
CA ALA A 15 -5.26 -10.69 12.73
C ALA A 15 -3.85 -10.70 13.33
N VAL A 16 -3.51 -11.76 14.09
CA VAL A 16 -2.16 -11.94 14.64
C VAL A 16 -1.14 -12.03 13.49
N LEU A 17 -1.46 -12.80 12.46
CA LEU A 17 -0.70 -12.90 11.23
C LEU A 17 -1.61 -12.57 10.04
N SER A 18 -1.56 -11.32 9.56
CA SER A 18 -2.38 -10.91 8.42
C SER A 18 -1.85 -11.50 7.11
N ALA A 19 -2.78 -11.84 6.20
CA ALA A 19 -2.45 -12.38 4.88
C ALA A 19 -1.69 -11.36 4.02
N SER A 20 -2.05 -10.08 4.07
CA SER A 20 -1.38 -9.00 3.32
C SER A 20 0.08 -8.79 3.73
N ALA A 21 0.44 -9.11 4.99
CA ALA A 21 1.82 -9.06 5.47
C ALA A 21 2.55 -10.41 5.38
N SER A 22 1.95 -11.42 4.76
CA SER A 22 2.48 -12.80 4.76
C SER A 22 3.85 -12.91 4.11
N SER A 23 4.08 -12.22 3.01
CA SER A 23 5.42 -12.20 2.38
C SER A 23 6.50 -11.76 3.37
N ARG A 24 6.19 -10.80 4.26
CA ARG A 24 7.14 -10.32 5.25
C ARG A 24 7.38 -11.33 6.37
N TRP A 25 6.34 -11.78 7.07
CA TRP A 25 6.53 -12.67 8.23
C TRP A 25 6.95 -14.10 7.83
N LEU A 26 6.67 -14.54 6.61
CA LEU A 26 7.18 -15.82 6.10
C LEU A 26 8.69 -15.80 5.84
N HIS A 27 9.23 -14.71 5.33
CA HIS A 27 10.65 -14.59 5.00
C HIS A 27 11.48 -14.03 6.16
N CYS A 28 10.88 -13.20 7.02
CA CYS A 28 11.52 -12.57 8.17
C CYS A 28 10.61 -12.69 9.40
N PRO A 29 10.50 -13.88 10.02
CA PRO A 29 9.63 -14.11 11.18
C PRO A 29 9.80 -13.09 12.30
N PRO A 30 11.03 -12.67 12.70
CA PRO A 30 11.23 -11.71 13.78
C PRO A 30 10.59 -10.34 13.51
N SER A 31 10.31 -10.01 12.25
CA SER A 31 9.70 -8.73 11.86
C SER A 31 8.31 -8.51 12.47
N LEU A 32 7.61 -9.57 12.87
CA LEU A 32 6.33 -9.47 13.55
C LEU A 32 6.50 -8.80 14.92
N ARG A 33 7.37 -9.35 15.75
CA ARG A 33 7.62 -8.85 17.11
C ARG A 33 8.38 -7.53 17.11
N ALA A 34 9.35 -7.37 16.21
CA ALA A 34 10.09 -6.11 16.09
C ALA A 34 9.18 -4.93 15.73
N GLY A 35 8.13 -5.15 14.93
CA GLY A 35 7.15 -4.12 14.57
C GLY A 35 6.06 -3.86 15.59
N GLU A 36 6.09 -4.56 16.72
CA GLU A 36 4.99 -4.54 17.70
C GLU A 36 4.68 -3.18 18.31
N HIS A 37 5.71 -2.40 18.56
CA HIS A 37 5.61 -1.10 19.20
C HIS A 37 5.71 0.07 18.23
N ILE A 38 5.79 -0.21 16.92
CA ILE A 38 5.84 0.83 15.90
C ILE A 38 4.40 1.24 15.56
N ILE A 39 4.11 2.50 15.72
CA ILE A 39 2.83 3.08 15.31
C ILE A 39 2.82 3.08 13.78
N ASN A 40 1.89 2.33 13.20
CA ASN A 40 1.69 2.35 11.77
C ASN A 40 0.81 3.54 11.39
N VAL A 41 1.41 4.56 10.79
CA VAL A 41 0.67 5.69 10.24
C VAL A 41 0.21 5.31 8.84
N PRO A 42 -1.11 5.26 8.56
CA PRO A 42 -1.61 4.98 7.22
C PRO A 42 -1.02 5.98 6.22
N SER A 43 -0.56 5.49 5.09
CA SER A 43 -0.13 6.36 4.00
C SER A 43 -1.34 6.77 3.16
N GLN A 44 -1.25 7.92 2.48
CA GLN A 44 -2.28 8.37 1.53
C GLN A 44 -2.63 7.29 0.50
N TRP A 45 -1.64 6.50 0.07
CA TRP A 45 -1.82 5.38 -0.86
C TRP A 45 -2.61 4.21 -0.27
N ALA A 46 -2.49 3.97 1.05
CA ALA A 46 -3.28 2.95 1.74
C ALA A 46 -4.75 3.36 1.83
N ASP A 47 -5.02 4.63 2.11
CA ASP A 47 -6.39 5.17 2.16
C ASP A 47 -7.03 5.17 0.76
N GLU A 48 -6.28 5.54 -0.28
CA GLU A 48 -6.71 5.45 -1.68
C GLU A 48 -7.07 4.01 -2.06
N GLY A 49 -6.21 3.04 -1.70
CA GLY A 49 -6.47 1.63 -1.91
C GLY A 49 -7.76 1.17 -1.23
N THR A 50 -7.97 1.55 0.03
CA THR A 50 -9.18 1.20 0.80
C THR A 50 -10.46 1.70 0.11
N ARG A 51 -10.47 2.96 -0.35
CA ARG A 51 -11.61 3.53 -1.09
C ARG A 51 -11.88 2.77 -2.40
N ALA A 52 -10.82 2.42 -3.13
CA ALA A 52 -10.98 1.66 -4.37
C ALA A 52 -11.59 0.26 -4.13
N HIS A 53 -11.18 -0.45 -3.05
CA HIS A 53 -11.79 -1.72 -2.65
C HIS A 53 -13.28 -1.56 -2.28
N GLU A 54 -13.67 -0.49 -1.57
CA GLU A 54 -15.07 -0.23 -1.24
C GLU A 54 -15.94 -0.10 -2.51
N LEU A 55 -15.47 0.63 -3.53
CA LEU A 55 -16.16 0.74 -4.82
C LEU A 55 -16.24 -0.60 -5.56
N CYS A 56 -15.16 -1.37 -5.58
CA CYS A 56 -15.13 -2.69 -6.19
C CYS A 56 -16.16 -3.64 -5.56
N ALA A 57 -16.23 -3.65 -4.23
CA ALA A 57 -17.20 -4.44 -3.49
C ALA A 57 -18.65 -4.04 -3.84
N GLN A 58 -18.94 -2.73 -3.91
CA GLN A 58 -20.26 -2.22 -4.32
C GLN A 58 -20.64 -2.64 -5.74
N ALA A 59 -19.69 -2.52 -6.69
CA ALA A 59 -19.91 -2.92 -8.08
C ALA A 59 -20.23 -4.41 -8.20
N LEU A 60 -19.47 -5.27 -7.49
CA LEU A 60 -19.74 -6.70 -7.42
C LEU A 60 -21.09 -7.00 -6.79
N ALA A 61 -21.39 -6.40 -5.63
CA ALA A 61 -22.63 -6.62 -4.91
C ALA A 61 -23.87 -6.32 -5.78
N LYS A 62 -23.81 -5.19 -6.51
CA LYS A 62 -24.85 -4.82 -7.48
C LYS A 62 -25.03 -5.88 -8.56
N ASP A 63 -23.93 -6.39 -9.09
CA ASP A 63 -23.97 -7.36 -10.19
C ASP A 63 -24.50 -8.73 -9.80
N TRP A 64 -24.29 -9.14 -8.56
CA TRP A 64 -24.76 -10.42 -8.00
C TRP A 64 -25.97 -10.31 -7.06
N GLY A 65 -26.59 -9.12 -6.96
CA GLY A 65 -27.75 -8.92 -6.09
C GLY A 65 -27.45 -9.21 -4.61
N LYS A 66 -26.25 -8.86 -4.14
CA LYS A 66 -25.81 -9.04 -2.77
C LYS A 66 -25.95 -7.74 -1.98
N GLU A 67 -26.27 -7.86 -0.70
CA GLU A 67 -26.21 -6.73 0.22
C GLU A 67 -24.83 -6.65 0.88
N ILE A 68 -24.23 -5.47 0.87
CA ILE A 68 -22.98 -5.20 1.57
C ILE A 68 -23.05 -3.87 2.31
N THR A 69 -22.08 -3.61 3.18
CA THR A 69 -21.96 -2.34 3.90
C THR A 69 -21.93 -1.17 2.91
N PRO A 70 -22.76 -0.15 3.09
CA PRO A 70 -22.74 1.06 2.26
C PRO A 70 -21.38 1.75 2.27
N LEU A 71 -21.08 2.53 1.23
CA LEU A 71 -19.89 3.36 1.16
C LEU A 71 -19.81 4.28 2.39
N LYS A 72 -18.62 4.43 2.94
CA LYS A 72 -18.38 5.23 4.15
C LYS A 72 -18.26 6.72 3.85
N GLN A 73 -17.89 7.05 2.61
CA GLN A 73 -17.58 8.41 2.20
C GLN A 73 -18.58 8.93 1.15
N ALA A 74 -18.60 10.24 0.96
CA ALA A 74 -19.43 10.85 -0.08
C ALA A 74 -18.91 10.51 -1.49
N ASP A 75 -19.81 10.45 -2.48
CA ASP A 75 -19.45 10.09 -3.87
C ASP A 75 -18.35 10.99 -4.47
N SER A 76 -18.25 12.24 -4.02
CA SER A 76 -17.22 13.21 -4.45
C SER A 76 -15.79 12.84 -4.03
N GLU A 77 -15.61 11.90 -3.09
CA GLU A 77 -14.29 11.45 -2.64
C GLU A 77 -13.73 10.29 -3.48
N TYR A 78 -14.54 9.78 -4.40
CA TYR A 78 -14.15 8.73 -5.35
C TYR A 78 -13.95 9.35 -6.73
N ASP A 79 -12.72 9.34 -7.22
CA ASP A 79 -12.41 9.86 -8.55
C ASP A 79 -12.90 8.92 -9.68
N GLU A 80 -12.91 9.43 -10.91
CA GLU A 80 -13.40 8.68 -12.07
C GLU A 80 -12.51 7.47 -12.40
N GLU A 81 -11.22 7.52 -12.10
CA GLU A 81 -10.32 6.37 -12.27
C GLU A 81 -10.69 5.22 -11.33
N MET A 82 -11.00 5.53 -10.06
CA MET A 82 -11.49 4.53 -9.10
C MET A 82 -12.82 3.91 -9.56
N LYS A 83 -13.78 4.75 -9.99
CA LYS A 83 -15.10 4.28 -10.48
C LYS A 83 -14.94 3.38 -11.71
N GLN A 84 -14.12 3.78 -12.66
CA GLN A 84 -13.84 2.97 -13.84
C GLN A 84 -13.12 1.65 -13.47
N SER A 85 -12.18 1.69 -12.55
CA SER A 85 -11.48 0.50 -12.06
C SER A 85 -12.43 -0.51 -11.41
N ALA A 86 -13.42 -0.04 -10.65
CA ALA A 86 -14.45 -0.89 -10.04
C ALA A 86 -15.34 -1.56 -11.10
N VAL A 87 -15.73 -0.82 -12.16
CA VAL A 87 -16.48 -1.38 -13.29
C VAL A 87 -15.68 -2.45 -14.02
N CYS A 88 -14.40 -2.18 -14.29
CA CYS A 88 -13.49 -3.14 -14.93
C CYS A 88 -13.28 -4.39 -14.08
N TYR A 89 -13.17 -4.23 -12.75
CA TYR A 89 -13.04 -5.36 -11.83
C TYR A 89 -14.30 -6.24 -11.83
N ALA A 90 -15.48 -5.64 -11.74
CA ALA A 90 -16.74 -6.38 -11.80
C ALA A 90 -16.90 -7.13 -13.13
N ALA A 91 -16.55 -6.50 -14.25
CA ALA A 91 -16.55 -7.16 -15.57
C ALA A 91 -15.55 -8.34 -15.62
N PHE A 92 -14.34 -8.16 -15.08
CA PHE A 92 -13.36 -9.25 -14.99
C PHE A 92 -13.87 -10.42 -14.16
N VAL A 93 -14.45 -10.17 -12.99
CA VAL A 93 -15.01 -11.22 -12.14
C VAL A 93 -16.15 -11.97 -12.85
N LYS A 94 -17.02 -11.27 -13.58
CA LYS A 94 -18.07 -11.89 -14.42
C LYS A 94 -17.48 -12.77 -15.51
N GLU A 95 -16.46 -12.30 -16.19
CA GLU A 95 -15.74 -13.09 -17.20
C GLU A 95 -15.15 -14.36 -16.60
N GLN A 96 -14.53 -14.26 -15.42
CA GLN A 96 -13.98 -15.42 -14.72
C GLN A 96 -15.04 -16.41 -14.24
N ALA A 97 -16.21 -15.93 -13.81
CA ALA A 97 -17.36 -16.78 -13.49
C ALA A 97 -17.93 -17.48 -14.73
N GLY A 98 -17.91 -16.81 -15.90
CA GLY A 98 -18.41 -17.37 -17.16
C GLY A 98 -19.86 -17.83 -17.04
N SER A 99 -20.13 -19.05 -17.54
CA SER A 99 -21.45 -19.72 -17.45
C SER A 99 -21.55 -20.70 -16.28
N CYS A 100 -20.55 -20.76 -15.39
CA CYS A 100 -20.56 -21.71 -14.28
C CYS A 100 -21.63 -21.30 -13.23
N ASP A 101 -22.34 -22.29 -12.71
CA ASP A 101 -23.15 -22.09 -11.50
C ASP A 101 -22.20 -22.00 -10.32
N CYS A 102 -22.02 -20.78 -9.78
CA CYS A 102 -21.12 -20.52 -8.68
C CYS A 102 -21.78 -19.70 -7.57
N ASP A 103 -21.42 -20.02 -6.33
CA ASP A 103 -21.72 -19.16 -5.20
C ASP A 103 -20.63 -18.10 -5.09
N VAL A 104 -21.05 -16.82 -4.94
CA VAL A 104 -20.17 -15.66 -4.92
C VAL A 104 -20.13 -15.05 -3.53
N PHE A 105 -18.93 -14.84 -2.99
CA PHE A 105 -18.69 -14.18 -1.72
C PHE A 105 -17.85 -12.94 -1.98
N ILE A 106 -18.27 -11.81 -1.41
CA ILE A 106 -17.63 -10.49 -1.59
C ILE A 106 -17.20 -10.01 -0.22
N GLU A 107 -15.97 -9.49 -0.09
CA GLU A 107 -15.37 -9.04 1.18
C GLU A 107 -15.54 -10.11 2.28
N HIS A 108 -15.29 -11.37 1.91
CA HIS A 108 -15.50 -12.49 2.82
C HIS A 108 -14.31 -12.69 3.75
N ARG A 109 -14.61 -12.73 5.06
CA ARG A 109 -13.59 -13.04 6.07
C ARG A 109 -13.26 -14.53 6.04
N VAL A 110 -12.00 -14.84 5.77
CA VAL A 110 -11.47 -16.21 5.75
C VAL A 110 -10.54 -16.45 6.92
N ASP A 111 -10.74 -17.53 7.66
CA ASP A 111 -9.92 -17.96 8.79
C ASP A 111 -8.98 -19.09 8.35
N TYR A 112 -7.68 -18.82 8.39
CA TYR A 112 -6.62 -19.78 8.07
C TYR A 112 -5.80 -20.21 9.30
N SER A 113 -6.29 -19.94 10.52
CA SER A 113 -5.64 -20.30 11.78
C SER A 113 -5.21 -21.76 11.84
N ASN A 114 -6.10 -22.68 11.43
CA ASN A 114 -5.82 -24.10 11.42
C ASN A 114 -4.72 -24.49 10.42
N ALA A 115 -4.67 -23.84 9.26
CA ALA A 115 -3.68 -24.12 8.23
C ALA A 115 -2.25 -23.78 8.68
N ILE A 116 -2.09 -22.66 9.39
CA ILE A 116 -0.77 -22.19 9.86
C ILE A 116 -0.49 -22.48 11.33
N GLY A 117 -1.47 -23.02 12.08
CA GLY A 117 -1.31 -23.39 13.50
C GLY A 117 -1.15 -22.19 14.44
N VAL A 118 -1.69 -21.05 14.11
CA VAL A 118 -1.69 -19.81 14.91
C VAL A 118 -3.12 -19.28 15.03
N PRO A 119 -3.70 -19.23 16.23
CA PRO A 119 -5.04 -18.69 16.44
C PRO A 119 -5.17 -17.24 15.96
N ASP A 120 -6.40 -16.81 15.71
CA ASP A 120 -6.73 -15.43 15.32
C ASP A 120 -5.99 -14.94 14.07
N SER A 121 -5.72 -15.86 13.13
CA SER A 121 -5.09 -15.60 11.85
C SER A 121 -6.13 -15.64 10.74
N PHE A 122 -6.54 -14.48 10.27
CA PHE A 122 -7.61 -14.31 9.29
C PHE A 122 -7.30 -13.16 8.33
N GLY A 123 -8.08 -13.06 7.28
CA GLY A 123 -8.07 -11.93 6.36
C GLY A 123 -9.42 -11.79 5.67
N THR A 124 -9.57 -10.79 4.82
CA THR A 124 -10.76 -10.57 4.00
C THR A 124 -10.36 -10.77 2.55
N ALA A 125 -11.03 -11.68 1.86
CA ALA A 125 -10.85 -11.91 0.43
C ALA A 125 -11.86 -11.06 -0.34
N ASP A 126 -11.39 -10.31 -1.33
CA ASP A 126 -12.22 -9.35 -2.09
C ASP A 126 -13.33 -10.07 -2.84
N CYS A 127 -13.02 -11.17 -3.52
CA CYS A 127 -14.01 -12.00 -4.19
C CYS A 127 -13.61 -13.48 -4.19
N ILE A 128 -14.60 -14.35 -3.88
CA ILE A 128 -14.46 -15.80 -3.95
C ILE A 128 -15.61 -16.34 -4.81
N LEU A 129 -15.28 -17.14 -5.82
CA LEU A 129 -16.24 -17.89 -6.63
C LEU A 129 -16.09 -19.38 -6.29
N LEU A 130 -17.14 -20.02 -5.82
CA LEU A 130 -17.19 -21.46 -5.55
C LEU A 130 -18.02 -22.14 -6.62
N GLU A 131 -17.36 -22.83 -7.56
CA GLU A 131 -18.01 -23.51 -8.68
C GLU A 131 -18.70 -24.80 -8.18
N LYS A 132 -20.01 -24.91 -8.37
CA LYS A 132 -20.77 -26.09 -7.95
C LYS A 132 -20.46 -27.30 -8.84
N GLY A 133 -20.17 -28.41 -8.21
CA GLY A 133 -19.95 -29.69 -8.89
C GLY A 133 -18.61 -29.87 -9.59
N THR A 134 -17.76 -28.83 -9.70
CA THR A 134 -16.47 -28.90 -10.38
C THR A 134 -15.30 -29.18 -9.44
N GLY A 135 -15.45 -28.81 -8.17
CA GLY A 135 -14.35 -28.86 -7.20
C GLY A 135 -13.32 -27.75 -7.40
N ILE A 136 -13.71 -26.63 -8.00
CA ILE A 136 -12.86 -25.45 -8.24
C ILE A 136 -13.33 -24.29 -7.36
N ALA A 137 -12.38 -23.65 -6.69
CA ALA A 137 -12.57 -22.37 -6.03
C ALA A 137 -11.68 -21.31 -6.67
N HIS A 138 -12.23 -20.16 -7.01
CA HIS A 138 -11.49 -19.05 -7.60
C HIS A 138 -11.46 -17.87 -6.63
N ILE A 139 -10.28 -17.41 -6.26
CA ILE A 139 -10.06 -16.26 -5.38
C ILE A 139 -9.46 -15.15 -6.22
N ILE A 140 -10.11 -13.99 -6.22
CA ILE A 140 -9.74 -12.85 -7.05
C ILE A 140 -9.49 -11.65 -6.14
N ASP A 141 -8.26 -11.16 -6.13
CA ASP A 141 -7.79 -10.08 -5.29
C ASP A 141 -7.52 -8.83 -6.15
N PHE A 142 -8.14 -7.73 -5.75
CA PHE A 142 -8.00 -6.44 -6.40
C PHE A 142 -6.78 -5.68 -5.86
N LYS A 143 -6.04 -5.06 -6.74
CA LYS A 143 -4.90 -4.20 -6.37
C LYS A 143 -4.99 -2.87 -7.11
N TYR A 144 -4.92 -1.75 -6.38
CA TYR A 144 -5.06 -0.41 -6.96
C TYR A 144 -3.72 0.33 -7.14
N GLY A 145 -2.62 -0.17 -6.57
CA GLY A 145 -1.30 0.46 -6.67
C GLY A 145 -0.64 0.26 -8.04
N PHE A 146 0.39 1.05 -8.33
CA PHE A 146 1.19 0.96 -9.56
C PHE A 146 2.27 -0.11 -9.52
N GLN A 147 2.63 -0.61 -8.34
CA GLN A 147 3.62 -1.66 -8.25
C GLN A 147 3.01 -3.00 -8.63
N ARG A 148 3.62 -3.67 -9.62
CA ARG A 148 3.18 -4.99 -10.06
C ARG A 148 3.18 -6.00 -8.93
N VAL A 149 2.05 -6.67 -8.76
CA VAL A 149 1.88 -7.78 -7.81
C VAL A 149 1.88 -9.09 -8.60
N GLU A 150 2.81 -9.97 -8.26
CA GLU A 150 2.88 -11.29 -8.88
C GLU A 150 1.85 -12.23 -8.28
N VAL A 151 1.16 -12.98 -9.16
CA VAL A 151 0.16 -13.96 -8.76
C VAL A 151 0.77 -15.32 -8.44
N ILE A 152 1.88 -15.68 -9.09
CA ILE A 152 2.53 -16.99 -8.93
C ILE A 152 3.12 -17.08 -7.51
N LYS A 153 2.66 -18.08 -6.76
CA LYS A 153 3.06 -18.28 -5.36
C LYS A 153 2.77 -17.09 -4.45
N ASN A 154 1.78 -16.28 -4.78
CA ASN A 154 1.34 -15.17 -3.93
C ASN A 154 0.86 -15.69 -2.58
N THR A 155 1.57 -15.34 -1.51
CA THR A 155 1.34 -15.90 -0.17
C THR A 155 0.04 -15.40 0.45
N GLN A 156 -0.41 -14.19 0.12
CA GLN A 156 -1.70 -13.64 0.54
C GLN A 156 -2.85 -14.50 -0.03
N LEU A 157 -2.86 -14.70 -1.34
CA LEU A 157 -3.86 -15.53 -2.02
C LEU A 157 -3.83 -16.99 -1.55
N MET A 158 -2.64 -17.54 -1.30
CA MET A 158 -2.51 -18.91 -0.77
C MET A 158 -3.09 -19.05 0.63
N LEU A 159 -2.95 -18.04 1.50
CA LEU A 159 -3.59 -18.02 2.82
C LEU A 159 -5.11 -17.90 2.72
N TYR A 160 -5.60 -17.05 1.82
CA TYR A 160 -7.04 -16.98 1.55
C TYR A 160 -7.57 -18.33 1.06
N ALA A 161 -6.86 -18.98 0.12
CA ALA A 161 -7.23 -20.32 -0.35
C ALA A 161 -7.23 -21.35 0.78
N ALA A 162 -6.29 -21.28 1.71
CA ALA A 162 -6.25 -22.18 2.86
C ALA A 162 -7.44 -21.98 3.81
N GLY A 163 -7.86 -20.72 4.02
CA GLY A 163 -9.07 -20.39 4.78
C GLY A 163 -10.34 -20.89 4.08
N VAL A 164 -10.47 -20.62 2.79
CA VAL A 164 -11.57 -21.12 1.95
C VAL A 164 -11.63 -22.65 1.97
N TYR A 165 -10.47 -23.32 1.91
CA TYR A 165 -10.42 -24.78 2.00
C TYR A 165 -10.90 -25.31 3.35
N SER A 166 -10.53 -24.62 4.43
CA SER A 166 -10.98 -24.99 5.78
C SER A 166 -12.49 -24.85 5.94
N GLU A 167 -13.08 -23.82 5.36
CA GLU A 167 -14.51 -23.49 5.49
C GLU A 167 -15.38 -24.29 4.51
N PHE A 168 -15.02 -24.33 3.23
CA PHE A 168 -15.85 -24.81 2.13
C PHE A 168 -15.34 -26.10 1.47
N GLY A 169 -14.11 -26.55 1.80
CA GLY A 169 -13.45 -27.63 1.09
C GLY A 169 -14.25 -28.91 0.97
N LYS A 170 -14.91 -29.33 2.06
CA LYS A 170 -15.76 -30.53 2.08
C LYS A 170 -17.09 -30.33 1.33
N GLN A 171 -17.73 -29.17 1.55
CA GLN A 171 -19.06 -28.88 0.99
C GLN A 171 -19.02 -28.82 -0.54
N TYR A 172 -17.97 -28.18 -1.12
CA TYR A 172 -17.82 -28.02 -2.56
C TYR A 172 -16.88 -29.07 -3.18
N GLY A 173 -16.29 -29.97 -2.38
CA GLY A 173 -15.33 -30.97 -2.86
C GLY A 173 -14.11 -30.35 -3.53
N ILE A 174 -13.58 -29.23 -2.96
CA ILE A 174 -12.52 -28.43 -3.60
C ILE A 174 -11.25 -29.23 -3.81
N LYS A 175 -10.80 -29.30 -5.06
CA LYS A 175 -9.56 -29.97 -5.50
C LYS A 175 -8.54 -29.02 -6.10
N GLU A 176 -9.00 -27.90 -6.68
CA GLU A 176 -8.15 -26.90 -7.33
C GLU A 176 -8.56 -25.48 -6.91
N PHE A 177 -7.57 -24.63 -6.76
CA PHE A 177 -7.74 -23.20 -6.60
C PHE A 177 -7.22 -22.47 -7.83
N ARG A 178 -8.01 -21.52 -8.34
CA ARG A 178 -7.58 -20.46 -9.24
C ARG A 178 -7.37 -19.21 -8.41
N LEU A 179 -6.20 -18.63 -8.49
CA LEU A 179 -5.80 -17.45 -7.73
C LEU A 179 -5.51 -16.33 -8.72
N SER A 180 -6.23 -15.22 -8.63
CA SER A 180 -6.07 -14.11 -9.57
C SER A 180 -5.73 -12.80 -8.85
N ILE A 181 -4.85 -12.03 -9.49
CA ILE A 181 -4.63 -10.62 -9.21
C ILE A 181 -5.24 -9.82 -10.35
N PHE A 182 -6.06 -8.83 -10.01
CA PHE A 182 -6.56 -7.84 -10.95
C PHE A 182 -6.07 -6.45 -10.54
N GLN A 183 -5.26 -5.84 -11.39
CA GLN A 183 -4.59 -4.56 -11.11
C GLN A 183 -4.73 -3.64 -12.33
N PRO A 184 -5.81 -2.83 -12.40
CA PRO A 184 -6.20 -2.08 -13.61
C PRO A 184 -5.19 -1.02 -14.01
N ARG A 185 -4.61 -0.29 -13.07
CA ARG A 185 -3.68 0.82 -13.34
C ARG A 185 -2.45 0.46 -14.16
N ILE A 186 -2.09 -0.81 -14.18
CA ILE A 186 -0.92 -1.31 -14.94
C ILE A 186 -1.28 -2.48 -15.86
N ALA A 187 -2.57 -2.66 -16.16
CA ALA A 187 -3.09 -3.73 -17.01
C ALA A 187 -2.57 -5.13 -16.59
N ASN A 188 -2.51 -5.41 -15.28
CA ASN A 188 -2.07 -6.70 -14.74
C ASN A 188 -3.29 -7.51 -14.31
N ALA A 189 -3.67 -8.50 -15.12
CA ALA A 189 -4.76 -9.44 -14.83
C ALA A 189 -4.25 -10.85 -15.11
N ASN A 190 -3.76 -11.53 -14.06
CA ASN A 190 -3.13 -12.84 -14.18
C ASN A 190 -3.74 -13.83 -13.20
N THR A 191 -3.80 -15.10 -13.63
CA THR A 191 -4.32 -16.21 -12.84
C THR A 191 -3.26 -17.31 -12.72
N TRP A 192 -3.10 -17.82 -11.50
CA TRP A 192 -2.28 -18.98 -11.20
C TRP A 192 -3.14 -20.10 -10.59
N ARG A 193 -2.78 -21.35 -10.85
CA ARG A 193 -3.52 -22.52 -10.35
C ARG A 193 -2.67 -23.33 -9.38
N ILE A 194 -3.31 -23.85 -8.33
CA ILE A 194 -2.71 -24.75 -7.35
C ILE A 194 -3.73 -25.78 -6.89
N THR A 195 -3.31 -27.05 -6.78
CA THR A 195 -4.18 -28.08 -6.21
C THR A 195 -4.32 -27.93 -4.70
N ALA A 196 -5.45 -28.34 -4.14
CA ALA A 196 -5.71 -28.32 -2.70
C ALA A 196 -4.63 -29.14 -1.92
N GLU A 197 -4.20 -30.26 -2.48
CA GLU A 197 -3.12 -31.10 -1.90
C GLU A 197 -1.80 -30.32 -1.82
N ARG A 198 -1.41 -29.65 -2.93
CA ARG A 198 -0.19 -28.86 -2.97
C ARG A 198 -0.24 -27.68 -2.01
N LEU A 199 -1.39 -26.99 -1.95
CA LEU A 199 -1.61 -25.88 -1.02
C LEU A 199 -1.45 -26.34 0.43
N THR A 200 -2.11 -27.44 0.82
CA THR A 200 -2.02 -28.01 2.17
C THR A 200 -0.57 -28.35 2.52
N SER A 201 0.15 -29.03 1.59
CA SER A 201 1.56 -29.36 1.79
C SER A 201 2.45 -28.12 2.01
N VAL A 202 2.19 -27.00 1.28
CA VAL A 202 2.93 -25.74 1.48
C VAL A 202 2.60 -25.11 2.83
N CYS A 203 1.33 -25.10 3.21
CA CYS A 203 0.91 -24.59 4.51
C CYS A 203 1.58 -25.36 5.66
N GLU A 204 1.60 -26.68 5.59
CA GLU A 204 2.20 -27.52 6.64
C GLU A 204 3.73 -27.40 6.70
N LYS A 205 4.40 -27.43 5.54
CA LYS A 205 5.86 -27.52 5.48
C LYS A 205 6.59 -26.18 5.52
N ALA A 206 5.94 -25.10 5.08
CA ALA A 206 6.56 -23.78 4.99
C ALA A 206 5.84 -22.73 5.85
N PHE A 207 4.51 -22.59 5.72
CA PHE A 207 3.81 -21.48 6.36
C PHE A 207 3.68 -21.69 7.87
N ARG A 208 3.29 -22.88 8.30
CA ARG A 208 3.14 -23.20 9.74
C ARG A 208 4.43 -23.04 10.54
N PRO A 209 5.58 -23.57 10.13
CA PRO A 209 6.83 -23.35 10.86
C PRO A 209 7.24 -21.88 10.94
N ALA A 210 7.11 -21.14 9.85
CA ALA A 210 7.42 -19.70 9.82
C ALA A 210 6.45 -18.88 10.69
N ALA A 211 5.16 -19.21 10.66
CA ALA A 211 4.13 -18.59 11.49
C ALA A 211 4.42 -18.80 12.99
N GLN A 212 4.76 -20.01 13.39
CA GLN A 212 5.13 -20.32 14.78
C GLN A 212 6.41 -19.59 15.21
N GLN A 213 7.43 -19.50 14.33
CA GLN A 213 8.62 -18.71 14.61
C GLN A 213 8.26 -17.23 14.79
N ALA A 214 7.40 -16.68 13.93
CA ALA A 214 7.00 -15.28 14.00
C ALA A 214 6.30 -14.93 15.33
N VAL A 215 5.33 -15.73 15.77
CA VAL A 215 4.62 -15.47 17.02
C VAL A 215 5.45 -15.73 18.28
N ASN A 216 6.42 -16.62 18.20
CA ASN A 216 7.35 -16.92 19.30
C ASN A 216 8.56 -15.97 19.35
N GLY A 217 8.69 -15.04 18.39
CA GLY A 217 9.83 -14.14 18.27
C GLY A 217 11.12 -14.82 17.82
N GLY A 218 11.00 -16.02 17.23
CA GLY A 218 12.14 -16.80 16.71
C GLY A 218 12.49 -16.50 15.26
N GLY A 219 13.48 -17.21 14.75
CA GLY A 219 13.99 -17.07 13.39
C GLY A 219 15.05 -15.98 13.26
N GLU A 220 15.49 -15.76 12.03
CA GLU A 220 16.55 -14.79 11.71
C GLU A 220 15.99 -13.60 10.96
N PHE A 221 16.55 -12.41 11.23
CA PHE A 221 16.27 -11.24 10.40
C PHE A 221 16.84 -11.46 9.00
N ARG A 222 15.97 -11.35 8.00
CA ARG A 222 16.34 -11.48 6.57
C ARG A 222 15.80 -10.29 5.82
N ALA A 223 16.68 -9.64 5.04
CA ALA A 223 16.30 -8.53 4.18
C ALA A 223 15.99 -8.99 2.76
N GLY A 224 15.02 -8.34 2.13
CA GLY A 224 14.56 -8.60 0.76
C GLY A 224 13.46 -7.64 0.35
N GLU A 225 12.76 -7.94 -0.73
CA GLU A 225 11.64 -7.13 -1.25
C GLU A 225 10.52 -6.95 -0.21
N TRP A 226 10.31 -7.93 0.65
CA TRP A 226 9.35 -7.87 1.76
C TRP A 226 9.66 -6.80 2.81
N CYS A 227 10.87 -6.18 2.79
CA CYS A 227 11.21 -5.08 3.68
C CYS A 227 10.48 -3.78 3.31
N ARG A 228 9.98 -3.65 2.09
CA ARG A 228 9.36 -2.41 1.59
C ARG A 228 8.22 -1.89 2.49
N PHE A 229 7.39 -2.80 2.99
CA PHE A 229 6.26 -2.48 3.88
C PHE A 229 6.49 -2.94 5.32
N CYS A 230 7.76 -3.07 5.72
CA CYS A 230 8.10 -3.51 7.08
C CYS A 230 8.06 -2.31 8.05
N PRO A 231 7.32 -2.39 9.17
CA PRO A 231 7.23 -1.29 10.14
C PRO A 231 8.57 -0.84 10.71
N VAL A 232 9.54 -1.79 10.84
CA VAL A 232 10.88 -1.49 11.36
C VAL A 232 11.90 -1.19 10.27
N ARG A 233 11.45 -0.95 9.04
CA ARG A 233 12.31 -0.77 7.86
C ARG A 233 13.38 0.32 8.08
N ALA A 234 12.99 1.45 8.67
CA ALA A 234 13.87 2.59 8.91
C ALA A 234 15.05 2.25 9.84
N ILE A 235 14.80 1.46 10.87
CA ILE A 235 15.77 1.15 11.95
C ILE A 235 16.34 -0.26 11.87
N CYS A 236 15.96 -1.04 10.87
CA CYS A 236 16.40 -2.43 10.73
C CYS A 236 17.83 -2.52 10.20
N ARG A 237 18.76 -2.95 11.05
CA ARG A 237 20.16 -3.17 10.67
C ARG A 237 20.31 -4.07 9.44
N LYS A 238 19.51 -5.16 9.36
CA LYS A 238 19.61 -6.11 8.25
C LYS A 238 19.18 -5.51 6.91
N ASN A 239 18.16 -4.61 6.94
CA ASN A 239 17.77 -3.86 5.75
C ASN A 239 18.82 -2.80 5.37
N ALA A 240 19.39 -2.08 6.36
CA ALA A 240 20.47 -1.16 6.12
C ALA A 240 21.69 -1.87 5.53
N GLU A 241 22.11 -3.01 6.07
CA GLU A 241 23.19 -3.84 5.51
C GLU A 241 22.91 -4.21 4.04
N ARG A 242 21.69 -4.65 3.71
CA ARG A 242 21.30 -4.97 2.33
C ARG A 242 21.46 -3.78 1.37
N LEU A 243 21.08 -2.59 1.82
CA LEU A 243 21.09 -1.38 0.98
C LEU A 243 22.49 -0.74 0.89
N MET A 244 23.28 -0.80 1.97
CA MET A 244 24.59 -0.14 2.06
C MET A 244 25.74 -1.07 1.67
N THR A 245 25.59 -2.39 1.78
CA THR A 245 26.64 -3.38 1.50
C THR A 245 26.29 -4.26 0.29
N ASP A 246 25.60 -3.73 -0.70
CA ASP A 246 25.37 -4.46 -1.94
C ASP A 246 26.74 -4.82 -2.55
N PRO A 247 27.10 -6.10 -2.68
CA PRO A 247 28.41 -6.52 -3.20
C PRO A 247 28.66 -6.07 -4.65
N ARG A 248 27.64 -5.52 -5.32
CA ARG A 248 27.77 -4.91 -6.64
C ARG A 248 28.39 -3.49 -6.56
N ILE A 249 28.49 -2.93 -5.35
CA ILE A 249 29.10 -1.61 -5.07
C ILE A 249 30.52 -1.82 -4.49
N VAL A 250 31.39 -2.56 -5.15
CA VAL A 250 32.80 -2.70 -4.77
C VAL A 250 33.62 -1.80 -5.69
N PRO A 251 34.38 -0.87 -5.15
CA PRO A 251 34.96 0.24 -5.93
C PRO A 251 36.21 -0.15 -6.69
N PRO A 252 36.19 -0.03 -8.01
CA PRO A 252 37.30 0.57 -8.74
C PRO A 252 37.17 2.11 -8.70
N PRO A 253 38.24 2.88 -9.06
CA PRO A 253 38.22 4.34 -9.00
C PRO A 253 37.12 4.99 -9.84
N MET A 254 36.47 4.24 -10.75
CA MET A 254 35.29 4.66 -11.52
C MET A 254 34.33 3.48 -11.70
N LEU A 255 33.05 3.76 -11.60
CA LEU A 255 32.01 2.77 -11.81
C LEU A 255 31.93 2.33 -13.28
N THR A 256 31.80 1.04 -13.51
CA THR A 256 31.49 0.51 -14.84
C THR A 256 29.99 0.68 -15.15
N ASP A 257 29.62 0.62 -16.43
CA ASP A 257 28.21 0.69 -16.86
C ASP A 257 27.33 -0.37 -16.18
N LYS A 258 27.87 -1.57 -15.93
CA LYS A 258 27.15 -2.65 -15.23
C LYS A 258 26.86 -2.29 -13.76
N GLU A 259 27.78 -1.65 -13.09
CA GLU A 259 27.60 -1.18 -11.71
C GLU A 259 26.65 0.00 -11.65
N ILE A 260 26.71 0.93 -12.61
CA ILE A 260 25.73 2.01 -12.75
C ILE A 260 24.33 1.44 -12.92
N VAL A 261 24.13 0.48 -13.82
CA VAL A 261 22.83 -0.19 -14.01
C VAL A 261 22.36 -0.91 -12.73
N ALA A 262 23.27 -1.54 -11.99
CA ALA A 262 22.93 -2.18 -10.72
C ALA A 262 22.46 -1.15 -9.66
N LEU A 263 23.16 -0.02 -9.56
CA LEU A 263 22.79 1.09 -8.67
C LEU A 263 21.43 1.69 -9.05
N LEU A 264 21.19 1.95 -10.34
CA LEU A 264 19.91 2.47 -10.82
C LEU A 264 18.73 1.56 -10.46
N ARG A 265 18.91 0.24 -10.45
CA ARG A 265 17.87 -0.73 -10.05
C ARG A 265 17.49 -0.67 -8.58
N ILE A 266 18.38 -0.23 -7.71
CA ILE A 266 18.15 -0.13 -6.25
C ILE A 266 18.03 1.31 -5.77
N ALA A 267 18.18 2.30 -6.63
CA ALA A 267 18.17 3.71 -6.28
C ALA A 267 16.85 4.12 -5.58
N ASP A 268 15.71 3.68 -6.12
CA ASP A 268 14.40 3.96 -5.53
C ASP A 268 14.24 3.33 -4.14
N ASP A 269 14.77 2.12 -3.93
CA ASP A 269 14.74 1.44 -2.63
C ASP A 269 15.59 2.18 -1.59
N ILE A 270 16.78 2.66 -2.01
CA ILE A 270 17.67 3.46 -1.16
C ILE A 270 17.00 4.79 -0.80
N SER A 271 16.49 5.50 -1.79
CA SER A 271 15.83 6.79 -1.60
C SER A 271 14.61 6.66 -0.66
N SER A 272 13.78 5.66 -0.91
CA SER A 272 12.62 5.40 -0.07
C SER A 272 13.01 5.00 1.36
N TRP A 273 14.07 4.23 1.54
CA TRP A 273 14.56 3.87 2.87
C TRP A 273 15.11 5.08 3.63
N LEU A 274 15.85 5.96 2.96
CA LEU A 274 16.34 7.20 3.58
C LEU A 274 15.19 8.09 4.04
N SER A 275 14.14 8.21 3.23
CA SER A 275 12.92 8.95 3.63
C SER A 275 12.25 8.34 4.86
N ASP A 276 12.23 7.01 4.98
CA ASP A 276 11.70 6.34 6.17
C ASP A 276 12.56 6.61 7.41
N VAL A 277 13.88 6.66 7.25
CA VAL A 277 14.82 7.01 8.35
C VAL A 277 14.57 8.44 8.81
N GLU A 278 14.44 9.40 7.89
CA GLU A 278 14.13 10.80 8.20
C GLU A 278 12.79 10.95 8.92
N ALA A 279 11.75 10.28 8.43
CA ALA A 279 10.42 10.28 9.04
C ALA A 279 10.45 9.69 10.46
N TYR A 280 11.10 8.54 10.64
CA TYR A 280 11.26 7.92 11.95
C TYR A 280 12.00 8.85 12.94
N ALA A 281 13.10 9.46 12.48
CA ALA A 281 13.90 10.35 13.30
C ALA A 281 13.09 11.60 13.70
N LEU A 282 12.29 12.17 12.80
CA LEU A 282 11.42 13.31 13.09
C LEU A 282 10.33 12.94 14.12
N GLU A 283 9.63 11.83 13.94
CA GLU A 283 8.58 11.39 14.88
C GLU A 283 9.17 11.05 16.27
N SER A 284 10.36 10.42 16.31
CA SER A 284 11.07 10.18 17.55
C SER A 284 11.44 11.48 18.26
N ALA A 285 11.88 12.50 17.52
CA ALA A 285 12.20 13.81 18.07
C ALA A 285 10.96 14.52 18.62
N LYS A 286 9.83 14.44 17.94
CA LYS A 286 8.53 14.94 18.43
C LYS A 286 8.09 14.24 19.72
N ALA A 287 8.42 12.95 19.87
CA ALA A 287 8.18 12.17 21.08
C ALA A 287 9.21 12.44 22.22
N GLY A 288 10.15 13.39 22.01
CA GLY A 288 11.13 13.81 23.02
C GLY A 288 12.49 13.13 22.93
N HIS A 289 12.75 12.30 21.90
CA HIS A 289 14.08 11.76 21.68
C HIS A 289 15.03 12.84 21.14
N VAL A 290 16.24 12.92 21.70
CA VAL A 290 17.26 13.87 21.26
C VAL A 290 18.24 13.18 20.32
N TRP A 291 18.33 13.69 19.10
CA TRP A 291 19.35 13.29 18.12
C TRP A 291 20.48 14.30 18.19
N GLU A 292 21.68 13.85 18.60
CA GLU A 292 22.86 14.72 18.71
C GLU A 292 23.16 15.42 17.38
N GLY A 293 23.28 16.75 17.41
CA GLY A 293 23.54 17.56 16.22
C GLY A 293 22.32 17.87 15.35
N PHE A 294 21.11 17.49 15.75
CA PHE A 294 19.87 17.76 15.01
C PHE A 294 18.78 18.37 15.91
N LYS A 295 17.96 19.23 15.32
CA LYS A 295 16.77 19.83 15.93
C LYS A 295 15.58 19.76 15.00
N ILE A 296 14.36 19.88 15.55
CA ILE A 296 13.16 20.05 14.72
C ILE A 296 13.20 21.45 14.10
N GLY A 297 13.04 21.51 12.79
CA GLY A 297 12.98 22.73 12.02
C GLY A 297 11.92 22.61 10.91
N HIS A 298 11.80 23.67 10.11
CA HIS A 298 10.86 23.68 8.97
C HIS A 298 11.65 23.73 7.67
N ALA A 299 11.18 23.00 6.66
CA ALA A 299 11.66 23.14 5.30
C ALA A 299 11.41 24.59 4.83
N LYS A 300 12.17 25.04 3.83
CA LYS A 300 11.98 26.36 3.26
C LYS A 300 10.53 26.54 2.80
N GLY A 301 9.86 27.53 3.37
CA GLY A 301 8.47 27.86 3.02
C GLY A 301 8.33 28.31 1.57
N ARG A 302 7.13 28.19 1.03
CA ARG A 302 6.80 28.69 -0.32
C ARG A 302 5.67 29.72 -0.25
N ARG A 303 5.72 30.72 -1.13
CA ARG A 303 4.61 31.65 -1.28
C ARG A 303 3.43 30.94 -1.98
N ILE A 304 2.25 31.17 -1.47
CA ILE A 304 1.00 30.72 -2.06
C ILE A 304 0.03 31.91 -2.14
N PHE A 305 -0.94 31.84 -3.04
CA PHE A 305 -2.04 32.78 -3.05
C PHE A 305 -3.01 32.48 -1.91
N THR A 306 -3.52 33.54 -1.28
CA THR A 306 -4.51 33.42 -0.18
C THR A 306 -5.91 33.13 -0.71
N SER A 307 -6.23 33.62 -1.91
CA SER A 307 -7.53 33.44 -2.55
C SER A 307 -7.37 33.45 -4.07
N GLU A 308 -7.62 32.33 -4.71
CA GLU A 308 -7.56 32.20 -6.18
C GLU A 308 -8.59 33.12 -6.89
N PRO A 309 -9.87 33.21 -6.44
CA PRO A 309 -10.82 34.13 -7.05
C PRO A 309 -10.40 35.61 -6.97
N ALA A 310 -9.87 36.04 -5.83
CA ALA A 310 -9.41 37.41 -5.65
C ALA A 310 -8.22 37.75 -6.55
N VAL A 311 -7.29 36.81 -6.69
CA VAL A 311 -6.16 36.94 -7.61
C VAL A 311 -6.63 37.03 -9.06
N ALA A 312 -7.58 36.20 -9.47
CA ALA A 312 -8.14 36.23 -10.82
C ALA A 312 -8.83 37.53 -11.14
N GLU A 313 -9.56 38.13 -10.17
CA GLU A 313 -10.21 39.43 -10.30
C GLU A 313 -9.18 40.57 -10.50
N VAL A 314 -8.15 40.60 -9.64
CA VAL A 314 -7.07 41.58 -9.74
C VAL A 314 -6.34 41.51 -11.08
N LEU A 315 -6.06 40.32 -11.56
CA LEU A 315 -5.38 40.09 -12.84
C LEU A 315 -6.27 40.56 -14.02
N ARG A 316 -7.56 40.22 -14.02
CA ARG A 316 -8.48 40.68 -15.06
C ARG A 316 -8.58 42.21 -15.09
N ASN A 317 -8.68 42.86 -13.93
CA ASN A 317 -8.71 44.33 -13.83
C ASN A 317 -7.41 44.96 -14.34
N ALA A 318 -6.27 44.25 -14.27
CA ALA A 318 -5.02 44.68 -14.82
C ALA A 318 -4.81 44.27 -16.31
N GLY A 319 -5.81 43.68 -16.95
CA GLY A 319 -5.76 43.24 -18.36
C GLY A 319 -4.89 42.00 -18.57
N ILE A 320 -4.73 41.15 -17.55
CA ILE A 320 -3.88 39.96 -17.57
C ILE A 320 -4.77 38.72 -17.47
N GLU A 321 -4.57 37.76 -18.38
CA GLU A 321 -5.29 36.50 -18.32
C GLU A 321 -4.85 35.67 -17.07
N PRO A 322 -5.76 35.37 -16.13
CA PRO A 322 -5.41 34.70 -14.88
C PRO A 322 -5.13 33.22 -15.03
N TYR A 323 -5.67 32.55 -16.05
CA TYR A 323 -5.59 31.11 -16.23
C TYR A 323 -4.67 30.72 -17.37
N ALA A 324 -4.12 29.48 -17.31
CA ALA A 324 -3.33 28.93 -18.38
C ALA A 324 -4.23 28.41 -19.52
N GLU A 325 -3.83 28.61 -20.79
CA GLU A 325 -4.63 28.28 -21.98
C GLU A 325 -5.10 26.81 -22.06
N GLN A 326 -4.33 25.88 -21.52
CA GLN A 326 -4.58 24.41 -21.67
C GLN A 326 -5.31 23.76 -20.50
N LYS A 327 -5.43 24.41 -19.36
CA LYS A 327 -6.19 23.97 -18.17
C LYS A 327 -6.66 25.18 -17.40
N PRO A 328 -7.91 25.22 -16.91
CA PRO A 328 -8.42 26.34 -16.12
C PRO A 328 -7.81 26.35 -14.71
N LYS A 329 -6.50 26.55 -14.65
CA LYS A 329 -5.74 26.66 -13.39
C LYS A 329 -5.07 28.02 -13.34
N LEU A 330 -5.20 28.68 -12.19
CA LEU A 330 -4.56 29.98 -11.95
C LEU A 330 -3.05 29.88 -12.23
N ARG A 331 -2.52 30.88 -12.92
CA ARG A 331 -1.08 30.96 -13.24
C ARG A 331 -0.24 31.06 -11.98
N GLY A 332 0.89 30.38 -11.98
CA GLY A 332 1.76 30.31 -10.81
C GLY A 332 2.42 31.65 -10.45
N ILE A 333 2.74 31.82 -9.17
CA ILE A 333 3.45 33.03 -8.67
C ILE A 333 4.71 33.31 -9.49
N SER A 334 5.52 32.30 -9.76
CA SER A 334 6.78 32.42 -10.50
C SER A 334 6.57 32.90 -11.95
N ASP A 335 5.50 32.48 -12.61
CA ASP A 335 5.21 32.85 -13.99
C ASP A 335 4.70 34.30 -14.04
N LEU A 336 3.84 34.67 -13.10
CA LEU A 336 3.35 36.05 -12.98
C LEU A 336 4.47 37.03 -12.56
N GLU A 337 5.40 36.63 -11.70
CA GLU A 337 6.57 37.47 -11.36
C GLU A 337 7.51 37.68 -12.55
N LYS A 338 7.69 36.67 -13.40
CA LYS A 338 8.53 36.83 -14.63
C LYS A 338 7.91 37.80 -15.62
N GLU A 339 6.59 37.75 -15.77
CA GLU A 339 5.87 38.61 -16.73
C GLU A 339 5.70 40.04 -16.24
N LEU A 340 5.31 40.23 -14.98
CA LEU A 340 5.04 41.52 -14.40
C LEU A 340 6.28 42.25 -13.88
N GLY A 341 7.30 41.50 -13.55
CA GLY A 341 8.40 41.95 -12.74
C GLY A 341 8.06 42.01 -11.24
N LYS A 342 9.05 41.85 -10.39
CA LYS A 342 8.89 41.72 -8.92
C LYS A 342 8.14 42.95 -8.30
N LYS A 343 8.41 44.16 -8.79
CA LYS A 343 7.81 45.38 -8.24
C LYS A 343 6.31 45.45 -8.51
N LYS A 344 5.90 45.27 -9.75
CA LYS A 344 4.49 45.30 -10.15
C LYS A 344 3.72 44.09 -9.58
N PHE A 345 4.34 42.94 -9.48
CA PHE A 345 3.77 41.76 -8.80
C PHE A 345 3.46 42.10 -7.33
N ALA A 346 4.42 42.67 -6.60
CA ALA A 346 4.23 43.05 -5.19
C ALA A 346 3.13 44.10 -5.00
N GLU A 347 3.02 45.09 -5.90
CA GLU A 347 1.98 46.10 -5.87
C GLU A 347 0.58 45.53 -6.09
N LEU A 348 0.42 44.59 -7.04
CA LEU A 348 -0.88 44.01 -7.41
C LEU A 348 -1.30 42.83 -6.54
N LEU A 349 -0.38 41.95 -6.23
CA LEU A 349 -0.66 40.63 -5.67
C LEU A 349 0.02 40.36 -4.31
N GLY A 350 0.83 41.29 -3.82
CA GLY A 350 1.56 41.14 -2.57
C GLY A 350 0.66 40.83 -1.37
N SER A 351 -0.47 41.51 -1.25
CA SER A 351 -1.45 41.28 -0.18
C SER A 351 -2.25 39.96 -0.33
N LEU A 352 -2.23 39.37 -1.51
CA LEU A 352 -2.92 38.09 -1.82
C LEU A 352 -1.94 36.90 -1.80
N THR A 353 -0.71 37.12 -1.40
CA THR A 353 0.32 36.08 -1.23
C THR A 353 0.71 35.94 0.23
N VAL A 354 0.96 34.71 0.67
CA VAL A 354 1.46 34.39 1.99
C VAL A 354 2.58 33.37 1.87
N MET A 355 3.58 33.47 2.75
CA MET A 355 4.59 32.45 2.88
C MET A 355 4.00 31.29 3.68
N LYS A 356 3.74 30.17 3.01
CA LYS A 356 3.34 28.93 3.70
C LYS A 356 4.60 28.32 4.32
N GLU A 357 4.55 28.03 5.61
CA GLU A 357 5.62 27.28 6.27
C GLU A 357 5.87 25.97 5.56
N GLY A 358 7.13 25.57 5.49
CA GLY A 358 7.52 24.28 4.96
C GLY A 358 7.15 23.16 5.92
N ILE A 359 7.24 21.93 5.42
CA ILE A 359 7.01 20.72 6.22
C ILE A 359 8.08 20.66 7.31
N GLU A 360 7.70 20.26 8.52
CA GLU A 360 8.65 19.96 9.60
C GLU A 360 9.64 18.88 9.19
N LYS A 361 10.89 19.09 9.49
CA LYS A 361 11.97 18.14 9.24
C LYS A 361 13.05 18.26 10.32
N LEU A 362 13.84 17.21 10.51
CA LEU A 362 15.09 17.33 11.25
C LEU A 362 16.11 18.11 10.42
N VAL A 363 16.75 19.08 11.03
CA VAL A 363 17.82 19.88 10.44
C VAL A 363 19.06 19.79 11.33
N ALA A 364 20.24 19.85 10.73
CA ALA A 364 21.50 19.90 11.46
C ALA A 364 21.56 21.17 12.33
N GLU A 365 22.16 21.08 13.48
CA GLU A 365 22.42 22.25 14.34
C GLU A 365 23.42 23.17 13.63
N GLY A 366 22.97 24.38 13.29
CA GLY A 366 23.78 25.36 12.54
C GLY A 366 23.22 25.74 11.17
N GLU A 367 22.16 25.06 10.69
CA GLU A 367 21.36 25.46 9.51
C GLU A 367 20.17 26.35 9.88
#